data_3ba39c2821a27d65e4309c2d86af1090
#
_entry.id   3ba39c2821a27d65e4309c2d86af1090
#
_cell.length_a   1.000
_cell.length_b   1.000
_cell.length_c   1.000
_cell.angle_alpha   90.00
_cell.angle_beta   90.00
_cell.angle_gamma   90.00
#
_symmetry.space_group_name_H-M   'P 1'
#
loop_
_entity.id
_entity.type
_entity.pdbx_description
1 polymer ?
#
loop_
_entity_poly.entity_id
_entity_poly.type
_entity_poly.pdbx_seq_one_letter_code
_entity_poly.pdbx_strand_id
1 'polypeptide(L)'
;MVFSMPMYREFVPKSIRPWIYLCFAIIFQLSSGIYLNFMGTTSFMREDVLMIGLCGVVGVCMPFPLLFRFKFRFSNRQLLLNAALGIALCNLLCMYVHSIPVLCVISFVAGFLKLCGTFECMSNIQLWMAPGRDFSIFFPLLYMIVVGCMNMSSWVANQLAYHLGSWMMMHWFMIGLLLIVALTVFVLTRNVRLMPKVPMISVDWLGCVLWSLVLLEGIWIFTYGEYYNWFDSNIFRTVCVAWPITLVICIERMRHIRHPFIDHAAFKYKNLYPVLGLFIVLEVMCATPKSLQNVFTSAVLGYGAMTTARFSLCELFGTLFGCSFVLWWVKVVRLKYTSLLSVGFAAILIYQLIMYFGLSAYVNVEVFYLPTALRAFGYAIFFAALTIYLEEIMPFQHFFMGLTICGFIRNGLVETIASAGYSHAVRYYTAEYSTHYFSSPVHAGLDPSVTGYVAKMDALAPLMSSIKTVFGWSCFIGTAVLLVFLLYDVEPVRRTLKKMPSWKSVGMTLKRSLGIA
;
A
#
# COMPACT_ATOMS: atom_id res chain seq x y z
N MET A 1 -1.72 -33.37 10.43
CA MET A 1 -0.84 -33.66 9.27
C MET A 1 0.07 -32.48 9.05
N VAL A 2 1.37 -32.65 9.19
CA VAL A 2 2.33 -31.60 8.81
C VAL A 2 2.32 -31.51 7.29
N PHE A 3 1.91 -30.37 6.74
CA PHE A 3 1.89 -30.15 5.29
C PHE A 3 3.32 -30.25 4.76
N SER A 4 3.62 -31.32 4.02
CA SER A 4 5.00 -31.71 3.67
C SER A 4 5.65 -30.85 2.58
N MET A 5 4.95 -29.85 2.03
CA MET A 5 5.42 -29.01 0.92
C MET A 5 6.18 -29.82 -0.15
N PRO A 6 5.50 -30.60 -1.00
CA PRO A 6 6.12 -31.56 -1.92
C PRO A 6 6.95 -30.90 -3.03
N MET A 7 6.91 -29.57 -3.11
CA MET A 7 7.61 -28.77 -4.12
C MET A 7 9.13 -28.68 -3.87
N TYR A 8 9.59 -28.98 -2.65
CA TYR A 8 11.02 -29.01 -2.35
C TYR A 8 11.64 -30.36 -2.63
N ARG A 9 12.93 -30.34 -2.93
CA ARG A 9 13.75 -31.57 -3.03
C ARG A 9 13.87 -32.23 -1.65
N GLU A 10 14.11 -33.55 -1.62
CA GLU A 10 14.09 -34.34 -0.38
C GLU A 10 15.16 -33.95 0.63
N PHE A 11 16.31 -33.50 0.16
CA PHE A 11 17.40 -33.08 1.03
C PHE A 11 17.10 -31.83 1.86
N VAL A 12 16.04 -31.05 1.53
CA VAL A 12 15.65 -29.87 2.30
C VAL A 12 14.83 -30.30 3.52
N PRO A 13 15.25 -30.00 4.75
CA PRO A 13 14.53 -30.34 5.96
C PRO A 13 13.11 -29.71 5.97
N LYS A 14 12.11 -30.48 6.38
CA LYS A 14 10.70 -30.04 6.38
C LYS A 14 10.45 -28.79 7.25
N SER A 15 11.21 -28.62 8.33
CA SER A 15 11.11 -27.49 9.26
C SER A 15 11.57 -26.16 8.63
N ILE A 16 12.52 -26.20 7.69
CA ILE A 16 13.12 -24.99 7.08
C ILE A 16 12.31 -24.52 5.86
N ARG A 17 11.57 -25.40 5.19
CA ARG A 17 10.82 -25.09 3.95
C ARG A 17 9.89 -23.86 4.06
N PRO A 18 9.07 -23.70 5.11
CA PRO A 18 8.22 -22.52 5.26
C PRO A 18 9.03 -21.22 5.39
N TRP A 19 10.13 -21.26 6.12
CA TRP A 19 11.00 -20.10 6.34
C TRP A 19 11.66 -19.61 5.06
N ILE A 20 12.04 -20.53 4.16
CA ILE A 20 12.59 -20.17 2.85
C ILE A 20 11.54 -19.39 2.02
N TYR A 21 10.28 -19.87 1.97
CA TYR A 21 9.22 -19.13 1.30
C TYR A 21 8.93 -17.78 1.95
N LEU A 22 9.00 -17.71 3.28
CA LEU A 22 8.85 -16.45 4.00
C LEU A 22 9.95 -15.45 3.62
N CYS A 23 11.21 -15.89 3.57
CA CYS A 23 12.33 -15.05 3.10
C CYS A 23 12.13 -14.58 1.66
N PHE A 24 11.68 -15.46 0.76
CA PHE A 24 11.38 -15.05 -0.62
C PHE A 24 10.27 -14.02 -0.68
N ALA A 25 9.19 -14.19 0.09
CA ALA A 25 8.11 -13.22 0.15
C ALA A 25 8.58 -11.87 0.66
N ILE A 26 9.44 -11.82 1.68
CA ILE A 26 10.05 -10.60 2.21
C ILE A 26 10.90 -9.91 1.13
N ILE A 27 11.76 -10.65 0.41
CA ILE A 27 12.59 -10.09 -0.65
C ILE A 27 11.72 -9.54 -1.79
N PHE A 28 10.68 -10.26 -2.23
CA PHE A 28 9.75 -9.75 -3.22
C PHE A 28 9.04 -8.48 -2.75
N GLN A 29 8.66 -8.39 -1.47
CA GLN A 29 8.01 -7.19 -0.93
C GLN A 29 8.98 -6.01 -0.81
N LEU A 30 10.20 -6.23 -0.35
CA LEU A 30 11.23 -5.19 -0.28
C LEU A 30 11.64 -4.67 -1.66
N SER A 31 11.49 -5.46 -2.71
CA SER A 31 11.80 -5.03 -4.08
C SER A 31 10.98 -3.82 -4.53
N SER A 32 9.88 -3.47 -3.85
CA SER A 32 9.13 -2.23 -4.11
C SER A 32 9.93 -0.96 -3.81
N GLY A 33 10.99 -1.03 -3.02
CA GLY A 33 11.90 0.08 -2.81
C GLY A 33 12.58 0.62 -4.07
N ILE A 34 12.60 -0.18 -5.15
CA ILE A 34 13.15 0.24 -6.46
C ILE A 34 12.47 1.50 -6.98
N TYR A 35 11.17 1.61 -6.82
CA TYR A 35 10.38 2.73 -7.35
C TYR A 35 10.58 4.02 -6.55
N LEU A 36 10.89 3.90 -5.25
CA LEU A 36 11.21 5.04 -4.39
C LEU A 36 12.61 5.59 -4.64
N ASN A 37 13.48 4.83 -5.30
CA ASN A 37 14.87 5.19 -5.55
C ASN A 37 15.01 6.33 -6.55
N PHE A 38 14.03 6.53 -7.43
CA PHE A 38 13.99 7.69 -8.33
C PHE A 38 13.83 9.02 -7.59
N MET A 39 13.34 9.02 -6.35
CA MET A 39 13.26 10.24 -5.55
C MET A 39 14.63 10.87 -5.23
N GLY A 40 15.71 10.10 -5.30
CA GLY A 40 17.08 10.61 -5.12
C GLY A 40 17.71 11.18 -6.38
N THR A 41 17.08 11.03 -7.55
CA THR A 41 17.63 11.55 -8.81
C THR A 41 17.07 12.95 -9.09
N THR A 42 17.95 13.94 -9.18
CA THR A 42 17.60 15.32 -9.52
C THR A 42 17.14 15.51 -10.97
N SER A 43 17.10 14.43 -11.76
CA SER A 43 16.80 14.45 -13.20
C SER A 43 15.32 14.37 -13.53
N PHE A 44 14.46 13.99 -12.57
CA PHE A 44 13.04 13.81 -12.78
C PHE A 44 12.23 14.80 -11.93
N MET A 45 11.08 15.24 -12.46
CA MET A 45 10.12 16.03 -11.70
C MET A 45 9.47 15.17 -10.62
N ARG A 46 8.98 15.81 -9.57
CA ARG A 46 8.30 15.11 -8.46
C ARG A 46 7.08 14.31 -8.94
N GLU A 47 6.31 14.89 -9.83
CA GLU A 47 5.09 14.30 -10.43
C GLU A 47 5.44 13.05 -11.24
N ASP A 48 6.54 13.07 -11.98
CA ASP A 48 7.02 11.92 -12.76
C ASP A 48 7.41 10.76 -11.86
N VAL A 49 8.14 11.04 -10.78
CA VAL A 49 8.54 10.04 -9.79
C VAL A 49 7.31 9.41 -9.12
N LEU A 50 6.33 10.24 -8.76
CA LEU A 50 5.06 9.76 -8.19
C LEU A 50 4.31 8.88 -9.18
N MET A 51 4.21 9.29 -10.45
CA MET A 51 3.53 8.54 -11.50
C MET A 51 4.19 7.17 -11.73
N ILE A 52 5.52 7.10 -11.81
CA ILE A 52 6.25 5.84 -11.94
C ILE A 52 5.95 4.91 -10.75
N GLY A 53 5.97 5.44 -9.53
CA GLY A 53 5.61 4.68 -8.33
C GLY A 53 4.19 4.13 -8.36
N LEU A 54 3.21 4.97 -8.71
CA LEU A 54 1.80 4.60 -8.79
C LEU A 54 1.52 3.59 -9.91
N CYS A 55 2.24 3.66 -11.04
CA CYS A 55 2.18 2.60 -12.07
C CYS A 55 2.56 1.22 -11.50
N GLY A 56 3.58 1.16 -10.64
CA GLY A 56 3.94 -0.08 -9.95
C GLY A 56 2.85 -0.58 -9.01
N VAL A 57 2.18 0.33 -8.30
CA VAL A 57 1.05 -0.01 -7.41
C VAL A 57 -0.15 -0.55 -8.21
N VAL A 58 -0.50 0.07 -9.34
CA VAL A 58 -1.52 -0.46 -10.27
C VAL A 58 -1.12 -1.83 -10.78
N GLY A 59 0.15 -2.02 -11.15
CA GLY A 59 0.69 -3.32 -11.54
C GLY A 59 0.51 -4.41 -10.49
N VAL A 60 0.62 -4.07 -9.19
CA VAL A 60 0.32 -5.00 -8.08
C VAL A 60 -1.17 -5.36 -8.02
N CYS A 61 -2.09 -4.47 -8.37
CA CYS A 61 -3.53 -4.73 -8.28
C CYS A 61 -4.05 -5.64 -9.40
N MET A 62 -3.45 -5.59 -10.59
CA MET A 62 -3.96 -6.28 -11.77
C MET A 62 -3.91 -7.81 -11.73
N PRO A 63 -2.92 -8.48 -11.13
CA PRO A 63 -2.90 -9.94 -11.13
C PRO A 63 -3.94 -10.61 -10.25
N PHE A 64 -4.57 -9.94 -9.28
CA PHE A 64 -5.47 -10.58 -8.30
C PHE A 64 -6.51 -11.53 -8.92
N PRO A 65 -7.26 -11.17 -9.99
CA PRO A 65 -8.23 -12.08 -10.61
C PRO A 65 -7.56 -13.26 -11.32
N LEU A 66 -6.27 -13.13 -11.67
CA LEU A 66 -5.52 -14.07 -12.46
C LEU A 66 -4.64 -15.01 -11.63
N LEU A 67 -4.42 -14.72 -10.35
CA LEU A 67 -3.44 -15.40 -9.48
C LEU A 67 -3.62 -16.91 -9.46
N PHE A 68 -4.85 -17.41 -9.30
CA PHE A 68 -5.10 -18.85 -9.31
C PHE A 68 -4.89 -19.49 -10.68
N ARG A 69 -5.22 -18.78 -11.76
CA ARG A 69 -4.97 -19.28 -13.11
C ARG A 69 -3.48 -19.42 -13.37
N PHE A 70 -2.66 -18.45 -12.93
CA PHE A 70 -1.20 -18.54 -13.02
C PHE A 70 -0.67 -19.69 -12.17
N LYS A 71 -1.13 -19.80 -10.90
CA LYS A 71 -0.71 -20.86 -9.99
C LYS A 71 -0.98 -22.26 -10.54
N PHE A 72 -2.10 -22.48 -11.23
CA PHE A 72 -2.44 -23.79 -11.80
C PHE A 72 -1.89 -23.99 -13.21
N ARG A 73 -1.51 -22.93 -13.91
CA ARG A 73 -0.89 -23.03 -15.25
C ARG A 73 0.59 -23.31 -15.18
N PHE A 74 1.30 -22.56 -14.34
CA PHE A 74 2.74 -22.67 -14.20
C PHE A 74 3.10 -23.57 -13.01
N SER A 75 4.29 -24.17 -13.06
CA SER A 75 4.82 -24.82 -11.86
C SER A 75 5.30 -23.79 -10.85
N ASN A 76 5.32 -24.14 -9.57
CA ASN A 76 5.85 -23.30 -8.51
C ASN A 76 7.25 -22.74 -8.85
N ARG A 77 8.15 -23.61 -9.32
CA ARG A 77 9.49 -23.23 -9.74
C ARG A 77 9.49 -22.21 -10.88
N GLN A 78 8.67 -22.44 -11.93
CA GLN A 78 8.57 -21.50 -13.05
C GLN A 78 8.04 -20.14 -12.63
N LEU A 79 7.00 -20.11 -11.79
CA LEU A 79 6.40 -18.85 -11.35
C LEU A 79 7.38 -18.00 -10.53
N LEU A 80 8.09 -18.63 -9.58
CA LEU A 80 9.07 -17.94 -8.75
C LEU A 80 10.30 -17.49 -9.56
N LEU A 81 10.80 -18.33 -10.47
CA LEU A 81 11.92 -17.94 -11.34
C LEU A 81 11.54 -16.79 -12.27
N ASN A 82 10.37 -16.86 -12.92
CA ASN A 82 9.91 -15.77 -13.79
C ASN A 82 9.71 -14.47 -13.01
N ALA A 83 9.18 -14.53 -11.79
CA ALA A 83 9.03 -13.36 -10.94
C ALA A 83 10.41 -12.76 -10.56
N ALA A 84 11.33 -13.58 -10.05
CA ALA A 84 12.64 -13.11 -9.61
C ALA A 84 13.48 -12.56 -10.78
N LEU A 85 13.60 -13.30 -11.88
CA LEU A 85 14.37 -12.87 -13.04
C LEU A 85 13.73 -11.70 -13.78
N GLY A 86 12.39 -11.67 -13.85
CA GLY A 86 11.66 -10.56 -14.47
C GLY A 86 11.83 -9.26 -13.67
N ILE A 87 11.74 -9.28 -12.33
CA ILE A 87 11.98 -8.10 -11.51
C ILE A 87 13.46 -7.69 -11.58
N ALA A 88 14.41 -8.63 -11.62
CA ALA A 88 15.82 -8.33 -11.81
C ALA A 88 16.08 -7.63 -13.16
N LEU A 89 15.43 -8.10 -14.23
CA LEU A 89 15.49 -7.46 -15.55
C LEU A 89 14.87 -6.04 -15.52
N CYS A 90 13.72 -5.86 -14.85
CA CYS A 90 13.13 -4.53 -14.66
C CYS A 90 14.10 -3.57 -13.95
N ASN A 91 14.80 -4.03 -12.90
CA ASN A 91 15.82 -3.25 -12.23
C ASN A 91 16.97 -2.87 -13.18
N LEU A 92 17.44 -3.82 -13.96
CA LEU A 92 18.51 -3.57 -14.94
C LEU A 92 18.08 -2.51 -15.97
N LEU A 93 16.86 -2.63 -16.51
CA LEU A 93 16.33 -1.66 -17.48
C LEU A 93 16.16 -0.27 -16.86
N CYS A 94 15.72 -0.16 -15.61
CA CYS A 94 15.59 1.12 -14.90
C CYS A 94 16.91 1.90 -14.81
N MET A 95 18.07 1.23 -14.81
CA MET A 95 19.38 1.89 -14.75
C MET A 95 19.74 2.64 -16.04
N TYR A 96 19.24 2.20 -17.18
CA TYR A 96 19.63 2.71 -18.50
C TYR A 96 18.53 3.52 -19.19
N VAL A 97 17.28 3.38 -18.76
CA VAL A 97 16.14 4.04 -19.39
C VAL A 97 15.84 5.36 -18.67
N HIS A 98 15.76 6.46 -19.42
CA HIS A 98 15.42 7.79 -18.92
C HIS A 98 14.05 8.29 -19.41
N SER A 99 13.37 7.52 -20.27
CA SER A 99 12.03 7.86 -20.77
C SER A 99 10.95 7.52 -19.74
N ILE A 100 10.21 8.53 -19.28
CA ILE A 100 9.16 8.39 -18.25
C ILE A 100 8.09 7.37 -18.64
N PRO A 101 7.52 7.38 -19.87
CA PRO A 101 6.51 6.38 -20.26
C PRO A 101 7.04 4.95 -20.20
N VAL A 102 8.31 4.74 -20.60
CA VAL A 102 8.93 3.41 -20.55
C VAL A 102 9.17 2.98 -19.11
N LEU A 103 9.62 3.88 -18.24
CA LEU A 103 9.76 3.63 -16.80
C LEU A 103 8.43 3.28 -16.13
N CYS A 104 7.32 3.92 -16.51
CA CYS A 104 5.98 3.58 -16.06
C CYS A 104 5.60 2.13 -16.44
N VAL A 105 5.88 1.72 -17.66
CA VAL A 105 5.62 0.33 -18.11
C VAL A 105 6.49 -0.66 -17.37
N ILE A 106 7.79 -0.37 -17.19
CA ILE A 106 8.70 -1.25 -16.43
C ILE A 106 8.23 -1.38 -14.98
N SER A 107 7.83 -0.27 -14.36
CA SER A 107 7.30 -0.25 -12.99
C SER A 107 6.02 -1.08 -12.85
N PHE A 108 5.09 -0.94 -13.80
CA PHE A 108 3.87 -1.73 -13.87
C PHE A 108 4.16 -3.24 -13.96
N VAL A 109 5.04 -3.65 -14.87
CA VAL A 109 5.43 -5.05 -15.05
C VAL A 109 6.10 -5.61 -13.80
N ALA A 110 6.99 -4.84 -13.16
CA ALA A 110 7.64 -5.28 -11.94
C ALA A 110 6.65 -5.42 -10.78
N GLY A 111 5.67 -4.52 -10.64
CA GLY A 111 4.57 -4.63 -9.68
C GLY A 111 3.73 -5.90 -9.90
N PHE A 112 3.39 -6.18 -11.16
CA PHE A 112 2.67 -7.39 -11.56
C PHE A 112 3.42 -8.67 -11.16
N LEU A 113 4.70 -8.76 -11.50
CA LEU A 113 5.55 -9.91 -11.16
C LEU A 113 5.76 -10.06 -9.65
N LYS A 114 5.91 -8.95 -8.94
CA LYS A 114 6.01 -8.92 -7.48
C LYS A 114 4.83 -9.60 -6.81
N LEU A 115 3.60 -9.25 -7.21
CA LEU A 115 2.42 -9.89 -6.63
C LEU A 115 2.37 -11.38 -6.96
N CYS A 116 2.67 -11.78 -8.20
CA CYS A 116 2.71 -13.18 -8.60
C CYS A 116 3.70 -13.99 -7.74
N GLY A 117 4.92 -13.48 -7.52
CA GLY A 117 5.93 -14.12 -6.69
C GLY A 117 5.53 -14.19 -5.22
N THR A 118 5.03 -13.08 -4.66
CA THR A 118 4.57 -13.05 -3.26
C THR A 118 3.39 -13.98 -3.03
N PHE A 119 2.41 -13.99 -3.93
CA PHE A 119 1.24 -14.85 -3.81
C PHE A 119 1.63 -16.33 -3.85
N GLU A 120 2.56 -16.71 -4.74
CA GLU A 120 3.04 -18.09 -4.79
C GLU A 120 3.72 -18.51 -3.48
N CYS A 121 4.54 -17.64 -2.89
CA CYS A 121 5.15 -17.90 -1.58
C CYS A 121 4.09 -18.02 -0.49
N MET A 122 3.22 -17.03 -0.36
CA MET A 122 2.24 -16.93 0.72
C MET A 122 1.18 -18.02 0.66
N SER A 123 0.70 -18.37 -0.54
CA SER A 123 -0.26 -19.45 -0.72
C SER A 123 0.29 -20.84 -0.35
N ASN A 124 1.62 -21.03 -0.45
CA ASN A 124 2.26 -22.28 -0.06
C ASN A 124 2.47 -22.38 1.45
N ILE A 125 2.72 -21.26 2.13
CA ILE A 125 2.87 -21.24 3.60
C ILE A 125 1.55 -21.02 4.35
N GLN A 126 0.45 -20.75 3.64
CA GLN A 126 -0.86 -20.50 4.25
C GLN A 126 -1.27 -21.61 5.24
N LEU A 127 -1.13 -22.87 4.84
CA LEU A 127 -1.48 -24.03 5.67
C LEU A 127 -0.52 -24.22 6.86
N TRP A 128 0.70 -23.69 6.78
CA TRP A 128 1.63 -23.66 7.90
C TRP A 128 1.29 -22.55 8.89
N MET A 129 0.93 -21.35 8.40
CA MET A 129 0.54 -20.21 9.24
C MET A 129 -0.84 -20.39 9.87
N ALA A 130 -1.79 -20.95 9.12
CA ALA A 130 -3.17 -21.20 9.54
C ALA A 130 -3.61 -22.64 9.20
N PRO A 131 -3.21 -23.65 9.99
CA PRO A 131 -3.49 -25.06 9.69
C PRO A 131 -4.99 -25.39 9.59
N GLY A 132 -5.84 -24.62 10.28
CA GLY A 132 -7.31 -24.73 10.23
C GLY A 132 -7.95 -24.13 8.97
N ARG A 133 -7.17 -23.60 8.03
CA ARG A 133 -7.66 -22.80 6.90
C ARG A 133 -8.48 -21.58 7.34
N ASP A 134 -8.16 -21.04 8.49
CA ASP A 134 -8.83 -19.90 9.07
C ASP A 134 -8.21 -18.60 8.53
N PHE A 135 -8.94 -17.93 7.66
CA PHE A 135 -8.49 -16.67 7.05
C PHE A 135 -8.42 -15.52 8.06
N SER A 136 -9.19 -15.59 9.15
CA SER A 136 -9.13 -14.60 10.22
C SER A 136 -7.77 -14.58 10.95
N ILE A 137 -7.02 -15.69 10.89
CA ILE A 137 -5.65 -15.79 11.40
C ILE A 137 -4.64 -15.48 10.30
N PHE A 138 -4.92 -15.95 9.09
CA PHE A 138 -3.99 -15.82 7.97
C PHE A 138 -3.79 -14.38 7.54
N PHE A 139 -4.87 -13.58 7.37
CA PHE A 139 -4.76 -12.22 6.85
C PHE A 139 -3.97 -11.27 7.76
N PRO A 140 -4.17 -11.20 9.07
CA PRO A 140 -3.32 -10.37 9.91
C PRO A 140 -1.84 -10.75 9.84
N LEU A 141 -1.52 -12.05 9.79
CA LEU A 141 -0.13 -12.50 9.63
C LEU A 141 0.44 -12.15 8.24
N LEU A 142 -0.37 -12.30 7.20
CA LEU A 142 -0.02 -11.88 5.84
C LEU A 142 0.30 -10.38 5.78
N TYR A 143 -0.56 -9.54 6.39
CA TYR A 143 -0.39 -8.09 6.37
C TYR A 143 0.75 -7.61 7.26
N MET A 144 1.03 -8.30 8.35
CA MET A 144 2.23 -8.06 9.15
C MET A 144 3.50 -8.15 8.29
N ILE A 145 3.54 -9.10 7.33
CA ILE A 145 4.67 -9.26 6.41
C ILE A 145 4.57 -8.26 5.27
N VAL A 146 3.44 -8.21 4.56
CA VAL A 146 3.30 -7.40 3.33
C VAL A 146 3.37 -5.92 3.63
N VAL A 147 2.53 -5.42 4.54
CA VAL A 147 2.49 -3.98 4.89
C VAL A 147 3.73 -3.59 5.69
N GLY A 148 4.20 -4.48 6.57
CA GLY A 148 5.46 -4.27 7.31
C GLY A 148 6.65 -4.09 6.37
N CYS A 149 6.81 -4.95 5.36
CA CYS A 149 7.86 -4.81 4.37
C CYS A 149 7.69 -3.56 3.50
N MET A 150 6.45 -3.18 3.14
CA MET A 150 6.21 -1.93 2.41
C MET A 150 6.67 -0.71 3.21
N ASN A 151 6.33 -0.64 4.48
CA ASN A 151 6.77 0.44 5.35
C ASN A 151 8.29 0.44 5.57
N MET A 152 8.89 -0.73 5.72
CA MET A 152 10.34 -0.86 5.90
C MET A 152 11.14 -0.55 4.62
N SER A 153 10.54 -0.72 3.43
CA SER A 153 11.25 -0.59 2.14
C SER A 153 11.86 0.80 1.94
N SER A 154 11.17 1.86 2.37
CA SER A 154 11.67 3.24 2.28
C SER A 154 12.90 3.47 3.16
N TRP A 155 12.89 2.93 4.39
CA TRP A 155 14.04 3.01 5.28
C TRP A 155 15.24 2.25 4.71
N VAL A 156 15.03 1.02 4.24
CA VAL A 156 16.09 0.20 3.62
C VAL A 156 16.69 0.91 2.40
N ALA A 157 15.85 1.46 1.53
CA ALA A 157 16.30 2.18 0.35
C ALA A 157 17.18 3.39 0.70
N ASN A 158 16.75 4.21 1.67
CA ASN A 158 17.53 5.37 2.10
C ASN A 158 18.86 4.97 2.77
N GLN A 159 18.88 3.91 3.59
CA GLN A 159 20.10 3.39 4.20
C GLN A 159 21.08 2.88 3.14
N LEU A 160 20.59 2.11 2.16
CA LEU A 160 21.42 1.61 1.08
C LEU A 160 21.97 2.77 0.21
N ALA A 161 21.13 3.75 -0.13
CA ALA A 161 21.56 4.92 -0.89
C ALA A 161 22.67 5.70 -0.18
N TYR A 162 22.53 5.88 1.13
CA TYR A 162 23.50 6.59 1.95
C TYR A 162 24.84 5.83 2.03
N HIS A 163 24.80 4.54 2.33
CA HIS A 163 26.01 3.73 2.53
C HIS A 163 26.69 3.32 1.23
N LEU A 164 25.94 3.12 0.14
CA LEU A 164 26.49 2.76 -1.17
C LEU A 164 26.87 3.98 -2.00
N GLY A 165 26.48 5.18 -1.58
CA GLY A 165 26.84 6.45 -2.23
C GLY A 165 26.21 6.69 -3.60
N SER A 166 25.42 5.76 -4.12
CA SER A 166 24.78 5.87 -5.42
C SER A 166 23.47 5.09 -5.49
N TRP A 167 22.44 5.69 -6.11
CA TRP A 167 21.17 5.00 -6.39
C TRP A 167 21.34 3.81 -7.33
N MET A 168 22.31 3.85 -8.24
CA MET A 168 22.63 2.77 -9.17
C MET A 168 23.07 1.49 -8.43
N MET A 169 23.86 1.64 -7.35
CA MET A 169 24.28 0.52 -6.53
C MET A 169 23.13 -0.20 -5.82
N MET A 170 22.05 0.53 -5.52
CA MET A 170 20.83 -0.11 -4.95
C MET A 170 20.18 -1.07 -5.94
N HIS A 171 20.11 -0.72 -7.22
CA HIS A 171 19.60 -1.62 -8.25
C HIS A 171 20.47 -2.88 -8.35
N TRP A 172 21.79 -2.74 -8.35
CA TRP A 172 22.71 -3.88 -8.33
C TRP A 172 22.53 -4.76 -7.10
N PHE A 173 22.33 -4.16 -5.92
CA PHE A 173 22.05 -4.90 -4.69
C PHE A 173 20.74 -5.69 -4.81
N MET A 174 19.68 -5.09 -5.32
CA MET A 174 18.40 -5.77 -5.54
C MET A 174 18.50 -6.87 -6.58
N ILE A 175 19.20 -6.64 -7.69
CA ILE A 175 19.48 -7.67 -8.70
C ILE A 175 20.21 -8.85 -8.05
N GLY A 176 21.24 -8.59 -7.24
CA GLY A 176 21.98 -9.63 -6.51
C GLY A 176 21.07 -10.47 -5.61
N LEU A 177 20.21 -9.84 -4.80
CA LEU A 177 19.24 -10.55 -3.96
C LEU A 177 18.25 -11.39 -4.77
N LEU A 178 17.72 -10.86 -5.88
CA LEU A 178 16.79 -11.57 -6.73
C LEU A 178 17.45 -12.75 -7.47
N LEU A 179 18.71 -12.61 -7.84
CA LEU A 179 19.50 -13.72 -8.42
C LEU A 179 19.78 -14.81 -7.37
N ILE A 180 20.03 -14.45 -6.11
CA ILE A 180 20.14 -15.42 -5.00
C ILE A 180 18.82 -16.17 -4.81
N VAL A 181 17.67 -15.45 -4.86
CA VAL A 181 16.35 -16.09 -4.84
C VAL A 181 16.18 -17.04 -6.02
N ALA A 182 16.50 -16.62 -7.23
CA ALA A 182 16.40 -17.45 -8.43
C ALA A 182 17.29 -18.69 -8.32
N LEU A 183 18.53 -18.56 -7.87
CA LEU A 183 19.46 -19.69 -7.67
C LEU A 183 18.93 -20.65 -6.60
N THR A 184 18.49 -20.14 -5.46
CA THR A 184 17.91 -20.98 -4.39
C THR A 184 16.66 -21.70 -4.84
N VAL A 185 15.76 -21.05 -5.57
CA VAL A 185 14.58 -21.68 -6.17
C VAL A 185 15.02 -22.77 -7.15
N PHE A 186 16.02 -22.49 -7.99
CA PHE A 186 16.51 -23.45 -8.97
C PHE A 186 17.11 -24.71 -8.32
N VAL A 187 17.86 -24.55 -7.25
CA VAL A 187 18.54 -25.66 -6.54
C VAL A 187 17.59 -26.42 -5.61
N LEU A 188 16.76 -25.71 -4.84
CA LEU A 188 15.98 -26.33 -3.75
C LEU A 188 14.61 -26.85 -4.19
N THR A 189 14.02 -26.31 -5.27
CA THR A 189 12.65 -26.68 -5.66
C THR A 189 12.62 -27.67 -6.84
N ARG A 190 11.57 -28.50 -6.83
CA ARG A 190 11.24 -29.41 -7.93
C ARG A 190 10.26 -28.77 -8.89
N ASN A 191 10.28 -29.19 -10.14
CA ASN A 191 9.30 -28.73 -11.14
C ASN A 191 8.00 -29.55 -11.03
N VAL A 192 7.28 -29.37 -9.91
CA VAL A 192 6.03 -30.07 -9.63
C VAL A 192 4.84 -29.13 -9.84
N ARG A 193 3.76 -29.63 -10.40
CA ARG A 193 2.47 -28.96 -10.49
C ARG A 193 1.51 -29.60 -9.51
N LEU A 194 0.75 -28.77 -8.80
CA LEU A 194 -0.22 -29.25 -7.82
C LEU A 194 -1.53 -29.71 -8.45
N MET A 195 -1.87 -29.17 -9.63
CA MET A 195 -3.14 -29.44 -10.33
C MET A 195 -2.93 -29.54 -11.85
N PRO A 196 -3.93 -30.10 -12.59
CA PRO A 196 -3.92 -30.09 -14.05
C PRO A 196 -3.83 -28.66 -14.61
N LYS A 197 -3.27 -28.53 -15.82
CA LYS A 197 -3.10 -27.23 -16.48
C LYS A 197 -4.46 -26.58 -16.77
N VAL A 198 -4.66 -25.39 -16.25
CA VAL A 198 -5.82 -24.56 -16.58
C VAL A 198 -5.53 -23.77 -17.87
N PRO A 199 -6.45 -23.75 -18.85
CA PRO A 199 -6.26 -22.98 -20.08
C PRO A 199 -6.29 -21.48 -19.82
N MET A 200 -5.43 -20.73 -20.51
CA MET A 200 -5.34 -19.26 -20.43
C MET A 200 -6.22 -18.55 -21.49
N ILE A 201 -6.82 -19.31 -22.41
CA ILE A 201 -7.59 -18.77 -23.54
C ILE A 201 -8.85 -18.02 -23.08
N SER A 202 -9.41 -18.41 -21.94
CA SER A 202 -10.61 -17.76 -21.37
C SER A 202 -10.32 -16.52 -20.52
N VAL A 203 -9.08 -16.00 -20.53
CA VAL A 203 -8.71 -14.78 -19.80
C VAL A 203 -8.99 -13.57 -20.67
N ASP A 204 -9.71 -12.60 -20.12
CA ASP A 204 -9.95 -11.31 -20.79
C ASP A 204 -8.73 -10.39 -20.63
N TRP A 205 -7.69 -10.62 -21.47
CA TRP A 205 -6.48 -9.80 -21.48
C TRP A 205 -6.74 -8.35 -21.88
N LEU A 206 -7.65 -8.16 -22.84
CA LEU A 206 -8.01 -6.81 -23.26
C LEU A 206 -8.74 -6.06 -22.15
N GLY A 207 -9.61 -6.75 -21.40
CA GLY A 207 -10.22 -6.16 -20.19
C GLY A 207 -9.19 -5.79 -19.13
N CYS A 208 -8.17 -6.63 -18.92
CA CYS A 208 -7.07 -6.31 -18.01
C CYS A 208 -6.34 -5.02 -18.43
N VAL A 209 -5.99 -4.89 -19.72
CA VAL A 209 -5.32 -3.68 -20.25
C VAL A 209 -6.23 -2.46 -20.14
N LEU A 210 -7.51 -2.56 -20.52
CA LEU A 210 -8.44 -1.44 -20.44
C LEU A 210 -8.66 -0.95 -19.01
N TRP A 211 -8.85 -1.85 -18.04
CA TRP A 211 -8.95 -1.46 -16.62
C TRP A 211 -7.66 -0.84 -16.08
N SER A 212 -6.50 -1.34 -16.55
CA SER A 212 -5.21 -0.70 -16.23
C SER A 212 -5.14 0.72 -16.76
N LEU A 213 -5.60 0.95 -18.00
CA LEU A 213 -5.64 2.28 -18.62
C LEU A 213 -6.57 3.22 -17.86
N VAL A 214 -7.79 2.79 -17.53
CA VAL A 214 -8.75 3.60 -16.73
C VAL A 214 -8.13 4.06 -15.42
N LEU A 215 -7.42 3.17 -14.72
CA LEU A 215 -6.76 3.53 -13.46
C LEU A 215 -5.59 4.49 -13.69
N LEU A 216 -4.75 4.22 -14.68
CA LEU A 216 -3.58 5.05 -14.97
C LEU A 216 -3.96 6.44 -15.49
N GLU A 217 -5.00 6.56 -16.32
CA GLU A 217 -5.55 7.85 -16.77
C GLU A 217 -6.11 8.65 -15.58
N GLY A 218 -6.88 8.01 -14.70
CA GLY A 218 -7.39 8.65 -13.49
C GLY A 218 -6.27 9.12 -12.56
N ILE A 219 -5.27 8.28 -12.31
CA ILE A 219 -4.09 8.64 -11.52
C ILE A 219 -3.33 9.80 -12.17
N TRP A 220 -3.13 9.76 -13.48
CA TRP A 220 -2.42 10.80 -14.22
C TRP A 220 -3.12 12.16 -14.07
N ILE A 221 -4.45 12.20 -14.22
CA ILE A 221 -5.24 13.43 -14.08
C ILE A 221 -4.98 14.09 -12.71
N PHE A 222 -5.08 13.34 -11.63
CA PHE A 222 -4.91 13.89 -10.29
C PHE A 222 -3.45 14.13 -9.89
N THR A 223 -2.49 13.42 -10.49
CA THR A 223 -1.05 13.65 -10.24
C THR A 223 -0.54 14.89 -10.97
N TYR A 224 -0.93 15.07 -12.24
CA TYR A 224 -0.45 16.18 -13.06
C TYR A 224 -1.40 17.38 -13.12
N GLY A 225 -2.56 17.32 -12.44
CA GLY A 225 -3.55 18.40 -12.48
C GLY A 225 -2.97 19.77 -12.13
N GLU A 226 -2.19 19.85 -11.04
CA GLU A 226 -1.57 21.09 -10.62
C GLU A 226 -0.42 21.53 -11.53
N TYR A 227 0.36 20.61 -12.06
CA TYR A 227 1.46 20.89 -12.99
C TYR A 227 0.96 21.57 -14.28
N TYR A 228 -0.19 21.12 -14.82
CA TYR A 228 -0.81 21.67 -16.01
C TYR A 228 -1.81 22.81 -15.74
N ASN A 229 -1.88 23.33 -14.51
CA ASN A 229 -2.91 24.27 -14.08
C ASN A 229 -4.33 23.80 -14.46
N TRP A 230 -4.57 22.50 -14.31
CA TRP A 230 -5.83 21.84 -14.62
C TRP A 230 -6.21 22.06 -16.10
N PHE A 231 -7.33 22.68 -16.40
CA PHE A 231 -7.90 22.76 -17.73
C PHE A 231 -7.21 23.75 -18.69
N ASP A 232 -6.09 24.37 -18.33
CA ASP A 232 -5.39 25.30 -19.21
C ASP A 232 -4.65 24.59 -20.34
N SER A 233 -4.14 23.38 -20.11
CA SER A 233 -3.42 22.59 -21.11
C SER A 233 -4.36 21.75 -21.99
N ASN A 234 -4.10 21.76 -23.31
CA ASN A 234 -4.85 20.92 -24.26
C ASN A 234 -4.60 19.42 -24.02
N ILE A 235 -3.40 19.03 -23.62
CA ILE A 235 -3.06 17.63 -23.29
C ILE A 235 -3.91 17.17 -22.11
N PHE A 236 -3.98 17.98 -21.06
CA PHE A 236 -4.77 17.68 -19.87
C PHE A 236 -6.26 17.53 -20.21
N ARG A 237 -6.85 18.46 -20.99
CA ARG A 237 -8.24 18.36 -21.45
C ARG A 237 -8.49 17.07 -22.24
N THR A 238 -7.56 16.68 -23.12
CA THR A 238 -7.69 15.44 -23.91
C THR A 238 -7.76 14.21 -23.00
N VAL A 239 -6.90 14.11 -22.00
CA VAL A 239 -6.92 12.98 -21.06
C VAL A 239 -8.18 12.99 -20.19
N CYS A 240 -8.65 14.17 -19.75
CA CYS A 240 -9.91 14.30 -19.01
C CYS A 240 -11.15 13.85 -19.81
N VAL A 241 -11.11 13.98 -21.14
CA VAL A 241 -12.19 13.48 -22.03
C VAL A 241 -12.00 12.00 -22.32
N ALA A 242 -10.76 11.54 -22.48
CA ALA A 242 -10.46 10.13 -22.75
C ALA A 242 -10.87 9.21 -21.58
N TRP A 243 -10.63 9.62 -20.34
CA TRP A 243 -10.91 8.83 -19.15
C TRP A 243 -12.36 8.33 -19.02
N PRO A 244 -13.42 9.16 -19.10
CA PRO A 244 -14.79 8.65 -19.07
C PRO A 244 -15.12 7.78 -20.29
N ILE A 245 -14.53 8.02 -21.45
CA ILE A 245 -14.73 7.20 -22.65
C ILE A 245 -14.15 5.79 -22.43
N THR A 246 -12.91 5.69 -21.98
CA THR A 246 -12.28 4.40 -21.63
C THR A 246 -13.04 3.67 -20.54
N LEU A 247 -13.55 4.37 -19.54
CA LEU A 247 -14.39 3.79 -18.48
C LEU A 247 -15.70 3.21 -19.05
N VAL A 248 -16.39 3.94 -19.93
CA VAL A 248 -17.62 3.45 -20.60
C VAL A 248 -17.32 2.21 -21.43
N ILE A 249 -16.23 2.21 -22.21
CA ILE A 249 -15.80 1.05 -23.01
C ILE A 249 -15.54 -0.15 -22.09
N CYS A 250 -14.89 0.04 -20.95
CA CYS A 250 -14.65 -1.03 -19.95
C CYS A 250 -15.96 -1.59 -19.40
N ILE A 251 -16.91 -0.74 -19.04
CA ILE A 251 -18.21 -1.15 -18.48
C ILE A 251 -19.03 -1.89 -19.52
N GLU A 252 -19.10 -1.40 -20.76
CA GLU A 252 -19.81 -2.08 -21.84
C GLU A 252 -19.17 -3.44 -22.16
N ARG A 253 -17.84 -3.50 -22.21
CA ARG A 253 -17.15 -4.77 -22.40
C ARG A 253 -17.44 -5.76 -21.26
N MET A 254 -17.45 -5.30 -20.00
CA MET A 254 -17.79 -6.12 -18.83
C MET A 254 -19.19 -6.74 -18.93
N ARG A 255 -20.14 -6.05 -19.57
CA ARG A 255 -21.52 -6.52 -19.74
C ARG A 255 -21.67 -7.56 -20.85
N HIS A 256 -20.88 -7.46 -21.93
CA HIS A 256 -21.04 -8.29 -23.11
C HIS A 256 -20.19 -9.57 -23.11
N ILE A 257 -19.08 -9.61 -22.36
CA ILE A 257 -18.19 -10.76 -22.35
C ILE A 257 -18.62 -11.77 -21.29
N ARG A 258 -18.60 -13.06 -21.66
CA ARG A 258 -18.97 -14.17 -20.78
C ARG A 258 -18.08 -14.31 -19.54
N HIS A 259 -16.78 -14.00 -19.67
CA HIS A 259 -15.79 -14.06 -18.61
C HIS A 259 -15.00 -12.75 -18.57
N PRO A 260 -15.59 -11.65 -18.10
CA PRO A 260 -14.92 -10.36 -18.04
C PRO A 260 -13.79 -10.37 -17.02
N PHE A 261 -12.83 -9.45 -17.17
CA PHE A 261 -11.72 -9.31 -16.23
C PHE A 261 -12.22 -9.01 -14.80
N ILE A 262 -13.17 -8.09 -14.65
CA ILE A 262 -13.92 -7.88 -13.42
C ILE A 262 -15.34 -8.44 -13.63
N ASP A 263 -15.72 -9.44 -12.84
CA ASP A 263 -17.04 -10.04 -12.94
C ASP A 263 -18.08 -9.14 -12.24
N HIS A 264 -19.12 -8.76 -12.99
CA HIS A 264 -20.24 -8.00 -12.46
C HIS A 264 -20.98 -8.72 -11.33
N ALA A 265 -20.86 -10.04 -11.22
CA ALA A 265 -21.44 -10.82 -10.12
C ALA A 265 -20.90 -10.40 -8.75
N ALA A 266 -19.69 -9.84 -8.68
CA ALA A 266 -19.12 -9.31 -7.44
C ALA A 266 -19.94 -8.13 -6.89
N PHE A 267 -20.51 -7.29 -7.76
CA PHE A 267 -21.34 -6.14 -7.35
C PHE A 267 -22.75 -6.50 -6.88
N LYS A 268 -23.19 -7.76 -7.04
CA LYS A 268 -24.48 -8.23 -6.51
C LYS A 268 -24.49 -8.35 -4.99
N TYR A 269 -23.31 -8.41 -4.37
CA TYR A 269 -23.18 -8.49 -2.91
C TYR A 269 -23.33 -7.09 -2.29
N LYS A 270 -24.54 -6.78 -1.77
CA LYS A 270 -24.86 -5.45 -1.20
C LYS A 270 -23.87 -5.02 -0.10
N ASN A 271 -23.34 -5.97 0.65
CA ASN A 271 -22.39 -5.70 1.73
C ASN A 271 -20.97 -5.34 1.25
N LEU A 272 -20.68 -5.44 -0.05
CA LEU A 272 -19.44 -4.95 -0.63
C LEU A 272 -19.36 -3.41 -0.59
N TYR A 273 -20.48 -2.72 -0.84
CA TYR A 273 -20.49 -1.25 -0.92
C TYR A 273 -20.07 -0.56 0.39
N PRO A 274 -20.57 -0.96 1.58
CA PRO A 274 -20.05 -0.43 2.84
C PRO A 274 -18.55 -0.64 3.02
N VAL A 275 -18.01 -1.81 2.63
CA VAL A 275 -16.57 -2.10 2.71
C VAL A 275 -15.78 -1.15 1.82
N LEU A 276 -16.25 -0.91 0.58
CA LEU A 276 -15.62 0.06 -0.33
C LEU A 276 -15.66 1.48 0.25
N GLY A 277 -16.79 1.90 0.80
CA GLY A 277 -16.92 3.19 1.47
C GLY A 277 -15.95 3.35 2.65
N LEU A 278 -15.78 2.30 3.46
CA LEU A 278 -14.83 2.30 4.57
C LEU A 278 -13.38 2.35 4.10
N PHE A 279 -13.03 1.69 2.99
CA PHE A 279 -11.70 1.83 2.39
C PHE A 279 -11.46 3.24 1.86
N ILE A 280 -12.44 3.88 1.25
CA ILE A 280 -12.34 5.30 0.83
C ILE A 280 -12.06 6.20 2.04
N VAL A 281 -12.84 6.05 3.11
CA VAL A 281 -12.64 6.83 4.34
C VAL A 281 -11.25 6.60 4.92
N LEU A 282 -10.80 5.34 4.96
CA LEU A 282 -9.47 4.99 5.46
C LEU A 282 -8.36 5.69 4.70
N GLU A 283 -8.39 5.64 3.35
CA GLU A 283 -7.36 6.25 2.52
C GLU A 283 -7.37 7.79 2.63
N VAL A 284 -8.53 8.40 2.64
CA VAL A 284 -8.64 9.86 2.84
C VAL A 284 -8.07 10.27 4.20
N MET A 285 -8.32 9.49 5.26
CA MET A 285 -7.87 9.82 6.61
C MET A 285 -6.43 9.41 6.93
N CYS A 286 -5.81 8.51 6.15
CA CYS A 286 -4.46 8.01 6.41
C CYS A 286 -3.42 8.46 5.40
N ALA A 287 -3.69 8.31 4.12
CA ALA A 287 -2.69 8.55 3.07
C ALA A 287 -2.32 10.03 2.99
N THR A 288 -3.31 10.88 3.07
CA THR A 288 -3.13 12.32 2.93
C THR A 288 -2.43 12.97 4.11
N PRO A 289 -2.80 12.70 5.37
CA PRO A 289 -2.03 13.19 6.50
C PRO A 289 -0.57 12.76 6.49
N LYS A 290 -0.26 11.57 5.92
CA LYS A 290 1.12 11.12 5.70
C LYS A 290 1.87 12.06 4.74
N SER A 291 1.23 12.43 3.63
CA SER A 291 1.80 13.37 2.66
C SER A 291 2.04 14.75 3.29
N LEU A 292 1.06 15.28 4.04
CA LEU A 292 1.20 16.55 4.76
C LEU A 292 2.31 16.53 5.81
N GLN A 293 2.43 15.44 6.58
CA GLN A 293 3.52 15.25 7.53
C GLN A 293 4.87 15.28 6.83
N ASN A 294 5.01 14.62 5.69
CA ASN A 294 6.25 14.60 4.92
C ASN A 294 6.60 16.01 4.37
N VAL A 295 5.61 16.74 3.85
CA VAL A 295 5.81 18.13 3.41
C VAL A 295 6.23 19.02 4.58
N PHE A 296 5.58 18.90 5.73
CA PHE A 296 5.94 19.67 6.92
C PHE A 296 7.37 19.39 7.38
N THR A 297 7.75 18.12 7.51
CA THR A 297 9.08 17.74 8.01
C THR A 297 10.20 18.08 7.04
N SER A 298 9.96 18.01 5.72
CA SER A 298 10.97 18.31 4.71
C SER A 298 11.03 19.79 4.34
N ALA A 299 9.88 20.47 4.14
CA ALA A 299 9.85 21.85 3.67
C ALA A 299 9.92 22.87 4.81
N VAL A 300 9.22 22.63 5.94
CA VAL A 300 9.19 23.57 7.07
C VAL A 300 10.37 23.33 8.03
N LEU A 301 10.54 22.07 8.47
CA LEU A 301 11.61 21.73 9.43
C LEU A 301 12.97 21.46 8.77
N GLY A 302 13.02 21.27 7.45
CA GLY A 302 14.25 21.04 6.70
C GLY A 302 14.94 19.71 7.03
N TYR A 303 14.21 18.70 7.52
CA TYR A 303 14.82 17.41 7.84
C TYR A 303 15.23 16.66 6.56
N GLY A 304 16.44 16.12 6.60
CA GLY A 304 16.97 15.31 5.51
C GLY A 304 16.30 13.95 5.37
N ALA A 305 16.49 13.30 4.22
CA ALA A 305 15.91 12.01 3.87
C ALA A 305 16.20 10.91 4.90
N MET A 306 17.37 10.90 5.53
CA MET A 306 17.76 9.93 6.56
C MET A 306 16.94 10.08 7.84
N THR A 307 16.62 11.31 8.23
CA THR A 307 15.81 11.59 9.42
C THR A 307 14.35 11.22 9.17
N THR A 308 13.81 11.58 8.01
CA THR A 308 12.43 11.23 7.62
C THR A 308 12.25 9.72 7.39
N ALA A 309 13.30 9.02 6.95
CA ALA A 309 13.27 7.57 6.81
C ALA A 309 13.04 6.82 8.15
N ARG A 310 13.39 7.42 9.29
CA ARG A 310 13.10 6.83 10.62
C ARG A 310 11.60 6.69 10.89
N PHE A 311 10.75 7.54 10.29
CA PHE A 311 9.30 7.40 10.40
C PHE A 311 8.80 6.07 9.84
N SER A 312 9.46 5.54 8.82
CA SER A 312 9.13 4.22 8.25
C SER A 312 9.33 3.08 9.25
N LEU A 313 10.30 3.18 10.16
CA LEU A 313 10.45 2.22 11.27
C LEU A 313 9.29 2.34 12.27
N CYS A 314 8.87 3.56 12.58
CA CYS A 314 7.71 3.77 13.45
C CYS A 314 6.43 3.20 12.82
N GLU A 315 6.25 3.37 11.50
CA GLU A 315 5.16 2.74 10.74
C GLU A 315 5.23 1.22 10.78
N LEU A 316 6.43 0.63 10.67
CA LEU A 316 6.63 -0.81 10.80
C LEU A 316 6.16 -1.31 12.18
N PHE A 317 6.63 -0.69 13.26
CA PHE A 317 6.21 -1.07 14.63
C PHE A 317 4.70 -0.89 14.81
N GLY A 318 4.13 0.23 14.37
CA GLY A 318 2.69 0.46 14.40
C GLY A 318 1.91 -0.64 13.67
N THR A 319 2.37 -1.06 12.50
CA THR A 319 1.75 -2.15 11.72
C THR A 319 1.84 -3.49 12.43
N LEU A 320 3.01 -3.84 12.98
CA LEU A 320 3.20 -5.09 13.73
C LEU A 320 2.28 -5.16 14.95
N PHE A 321 2.18 -4.09 15.71
CA PHE A 321 1.27 -4.00 16.86
C PHE A 321 -0.19 -4.03 16.43
N GLY A 322 -0.58 -3.34 15.35
CA GLY A 322 -1.93 -3.31 14.82
C GLY A 322 -2.40 -4.69 14.36
N CYS A 323 -1.59 -5.40 13.56
CA CYS A 323 -1.92 -6.76 13.12
C CYS A 323 -1.97 -7.74 14.30
N SER A 324 -1.06 -7.62 15.27
CA SER A 324 -1.07 -8.43 16.49
C SER A 324 -2.32 -8.17 17.33
N PHE A 325 -2.76 -6.92 17.41
CA PHE A 325 -3.98 -6.52 18.09
C PHE A 325 -5.22 -7.13 17.42
N VAL A 326 -5.29 -7.13 16.08
CA VAL A 326 -6.38 -7.80 15.34
C VAL A 326 -6.40 -9.30 15.63
N LEU A 327 -5.23 -9.97 15.64
CA LEU A 327 -5.14 -11.40 16.00
C LEU A 327 -5.65 -11.66 17.41
N TRP A 328 -5.26 -10.82 18.36
CA TRP A 328 -5.72 -10.92 19.75
C TRP A 328 -7.23 -10.68 19.84
N TRP A 329 -7.74 -9.64 19.17
CA TRP A 329 -9.15 -9.29 19.15
C TRP A 329 -10.01 -10.42 18.61
N VAL A 330 -9.68 -10.94 17.45
CA VAL A 330 -10.44 -12.01 16.79
C VAL A 330 -10.41 -13.31 17.59
N LYS A 331 -9.29 -13.63 18.26
CA LYS A 331 -9.15 -14.89 19.01
C LYS A 331 -9.69 -14.83 20.43
N VAL A 332 -9.47 -13.72 21.13
CA VAL A 332 -9.73 -13.60 22.58
C VAL A 332 -10.98 -12.80 22.84
N VAL A 333 -11.06 -11.58 22.31
CA VAL A 333 -12.12 -10.61 22.62
C VAL A 333 -13.44 -11.01 21.96
N ARG A 334 -13.37 -11.39 20.68
CA ARG A 334 -14.52 -11.87 19.87
C ARG A 334 -15.72 -10.91 19.85
N LEU A 335 -15.47 -9.62 20.02
CA LEU A 335 -16.48 -8.59 19.87
C LEU A 335 -16.74 -8.27 18.39
N LYS A 336 -17.71 -7.39 18.14
CA LYS A 336 -18.13 -6.96 16.81
C LYS A 336 -16.98 -6.30 16.02
N TYR A 337 -17.02 -6.43 14.69
CA TYR A 337 -16.06 -5.74 13.80
C TYR A 337 -16.15 -4.22 13.93
N THR A 338 -17.36 -3.67 14.17
CA THR A 338 -17.55 -2.24 14.41
C THR A 338 -16.72 -1.72 15.57
N SER A 339 -16.65 -2.46 16.69
CA SER A 339 -15.82 -2.07 17.82
C SER A 339 -14.33 -2.10 17.50
N LEU A 340 -13.87 -3.09 16.72
CA LEU A 340 -12.49 -3.18 16.26
C LEU A 340 -12.13 -2.01 15.33
N LEU A 341 -13.01 -1.70 14.37
CA LEU A 341 -12.85 -0.58 13.45
C LEU A 341 -12.87 0.76 14.19
N SER A 342 -13.74 0.92 15.20
CA SER A 342 -13.77 2.14 16.02
C SER A 342 -12.46 2.37 16.77
N VAL A 343 -11.83 1.32 17.32
CA VAL A 343 -10.51 1.43 17.96
C VAL A 343 -9.43 1.85 16.95
N GLY A 344 -9.41 1.22 15.77
CA GLY A 344 -8.48 1.59 14.70
C GLY A 344 -8.66 3.04 14.26
N PHE A 345 -9.92 3.47 14.09
CA PHE A 345 -10.23 4.84 13.68
C PHE A 345 -9.90 5.87 14.77
N ALA A 346 -10.17 5.55 16.03
CA ALA A 346 -9.77 6.40 17.15
C ALA A 346 -8.25 6.63 17.21
N ALA A 347 -7.45 5.59 16.92
CA ALA A 347 -6.00 5.75 16.84
C ALA A 347 -5.57 6.70 15.72
N ILE A 348 -6.22 6.64 14.54
CA ILE A 348 -5.98 7.57 13.43
C ILE A 348 -6.38 9.00 13.81
N LEU A 349 -7.52 9.17 14.48
CA LEU A 349 -7.97 10.48 14.94
C LEU A 349 -7.02 11.07 15.99
N ILE A 350 -6.54 10.27 16.94
CA ILE A 350 -5.54 10.69 17.93
C ILE A 350 -4.26 11.15 17.22
N TYR A 351 -3.80 10.42 16.18
CA TYR A 351 -2.68 10.88 15.36
C TYR A 351 -2.93 12.27 14.79
N GLN A 352 -4.09 12.51 14.18
CA GLN A 352 -4.42 13.80 13.57
C GLN A 352 -4.50 14.93 14.61
N LEU A 353 -5.06 14.67 15.79
CA LEU A 353 -5.10 15.61 16.90
C LEU A 353 -3.70 15.96 17.41
N ILE A 354 -2.83 14.96 17.61
CA ILE A 354 -1.45 15.21 18.03
C ILE A 354 -0.72 16.04 16.98
N MET A 355 -0.92 15.76 15.69
CA MET A 355 -0.34 16.55 14.61
C MET A 355 -0.88 17.98 14.62
N TYR A 356 -2.19 18.19 14.75
CA TYR A 356 -2.79 19.52 14.80
C TYR A 356 -2.24 20.39 15.92
N PHE A 357 -2.13 19.84 17.14
CA PHE A 357 -1.62 20.59 18.30
C PHE A 357 -0.09 20.65 18.34
N GLY A 358 0.60 19.63 17.85
CA GLY A 358 2.05 19.49 17.93
C GLY A 358 2.83 20.20 16.82
N LEU A 359 2.17 20.66 15.74
CA LEU A 359 2.85 21.37 14.66
C LEU A 359 3.32 22.75 15.11
N SER A 360 4.64 22.93 15.26
CA SER A 360 5.29 24.22 15.49
C SER A 360 6.66 24.24 14.81
N ALA A 361 7.20 25.46 14.58
CA ALA A 361 8.47 25.65 13.86
C ALA A 361 9.71 25.09 14.60
N TYR A 362 9.57 24.76 15.89
CA TYR A 362 10.69 24.35 16.76
C TYR A 362 10.51 22.94 17.32
N VAL A 363 9.75 22.09 16.66
CA VAL A 363 9.46 20.73 17.13
C VAL A 363 10.59 19.78 16.80
N ASN A 364 11.03 19.00 17.80
CA ASN A 364 11.97 17.91 17.60
C ASN A 364 11.34 16.75 16.82
N VAL A 365 12.15 16.05 16.04
CA VAL A 365 11.74 14.90 15.23
C VAL A 365 11.07 13.79 16.06
N GLU A 366 11.44 13.64 17.31
CA GLU A 366 10.93 12.60 18.21
C GLU A 366 9.43 12.71 18.50
N VAL A 367 8.89 13.94 18.46
CA VAL A 367 7.45 14.17 18.66
C VAL A 367 6.61 13.49 17.58
N PHE A 368 7.17 13.26 16.40
CA PHE A 368 6.47 12.61 15.29
C PHE A 368 6.49 11.08 15.34
N TYR A 369 7.33 10.46 16.19
CA TYR A 369 7.46 9.00 16.22
C TYR A 369 6.18 8.31 16.69
N LEU A 370 5.64 8.73 17.82
CA LEU A 370 4.41 8.15 18.38
C LEU A 370 3.19 8.36 17.46
N PRO A 371 2.90 9.58 16.97
CA PRO A 371 1.78 9.80 16.05
C PRO A 371 1.89 8.94 14.80
N THR A 372 3.07 8.84 14.19
CA THR A 372 3.30 8.03 13.00
C THR A 372 3.02 6.54 13.27
N ALA A 373 3.45 6.03 14.43
CA ALA A 373 3.16 4.66 14.84
C ALA A 373 1.64 4.43 15.08
N LEU A 374 0.94 5.38 15.70
CA LEU A 374 -0.51 5.31 15.92
C LEU A 374 -1.29 5.29 14.60
N ARG A 375 -0.89 6.10 13.62
CA ARG A 375 -1.49 6.09 12.28
C ARG A 375 -1.34 4.72 11.63
N ALA A 376 -0.13 4.16 11.64
CA ALA A 376 0.13 2.84 11.05
C ALA A 376 -0.58 1.71 11.81
N PHE A 377 -0.71 1.81 13.12
CA PHE A 377 -1.50 0.92 13.96
C PHE A 377 -2.98 0.91 13.54
N GLY A 378 -3.60 2.09 13.46
CA GLY A 378 -4.98 2.22 13.04
C GLY A 378 -5.22 1.73 11.62
N TYR A 379 -4.32 2.08 10.69
CA TYR A 379 -4.36 1.60 9.30
C TYR A 379 -4.31 0.06 9.21
N ALA A 380 -3.40 -0.57 9.95
CA ALA A 380 -3.25 -2.03 9.95
C ALA A 380 -4.50 -2.74 10.50
N ILE A 381 -5.11 -2.19 11.55
CA ILE A 381 -6.38 -2.71 12.11
C ILE A 381 -7.48 -2.65 11.06
N PHE A 382 -7.70 -1.49 10.44
CA PHE A 382 -8.74 -1.31 9.43
C PHE A 382 -8.54 -2.28 8.27
N PHE A 383 -7.33 -2.31 7.74
CA PHE A 383 -7.02 -3.09 6.56
C PHE A 383 -7.22 -4.59 6.79
N ALA A 384 -6.72 -5.10 7.92
CA ALA A 384 -6.90 -6.50 8.27
C ALA A 384 -8.37 -6.84 8.56
N ALA A 385 -9.06 -6.00 9.35
CA ALA A 385 -10.45 -6.23 9.71
C ALA A 385 -11.39 -6.20 8.49
N LEU A 386 -11.23 -5.21 7.59
CA LEU A 386 -12.05 -5.10 6.38
C LEU A 386 -11.80 -6.26 5.41
N THR A 387 -10.56 -6.76 5.31
CA THR A 387 -10.27 -7.91 4.44
C THR A 387 -10.85 -9.20 4.99
N ILE A 388 -10.76 -9.43 6.30
CA ILE A 388 -11.41 -10.58 6.95
C ILE A 388 -12.92 -10.51 6.74
N TYR A 389 -13.50 -9.34 6.95
CA TYR A 389 -14.93 -9.11 6.75
C TYR A 389 -15.35 -9.34 5.28
N LEU A 390 -14.55 -8.90 4.32
CA LEU A 390 -14.77 -9.13 2.90
C LEU A 390 -14.79 -10.64 2.56
N GLU A 391 -13.90 -11.42 3.17
CA GLU A 391 -13.86 -12.88 3.01
C GLU A 391 -15.10 -13.57 3.60
N GLU A 392 -15.61 -13.06 4.70
CA GLU A 392 -16.84 -13.60 5.30
C GLU A 392 -18.10 -13.32 4.47
N ILE A 393 -18.16 -12.16 3.80
CA ILE A 393 -19.32 -11.74 3.00
C ILE A 393 -19.37 -12.44 1.65
N MET A 394 -18.20 -12.64 1.03
CA MET A 394 -18.11 -13.12 -0.35
C MET A 394 -17.72 -14.60 -0.38
N PRO A 395 -18.35 -15.42 -1.27
CA PRO A 395 -17.86 -16.76 -1.53
C PRO A 395 -16.45 -16.69 -2.13
N PHE A 396 -15.62 -17.68 -1.83
CA PHE A 396 -14.21 -17.72 -2.21
C PHE A 396 -13.94 -17.44 -3.71
N GLN A 397 -14.88 -17.83 -4.58
CA GLN A 397 -14.77 -17.60 -6.03
C GLN A 397 -14.76 -16.10 -6.40
N HIS A 398 -15.52 -15.27 -5.67
CA HIS A 398 -15.63 -13.82 -5.92
C HIS A 398 -14.76 -12.98 -4.99
N PHE A 399 -14.19 -13.60 -3.94
CA PHE A 399 -13.37 -12.89 -2.96
C PHE A 399 -12.17 -12.16 -3.59
N PHE A 400 -11.42 -12.84 -4.49
CA PHE A 400 -10.29 -12.21 -5.17
C PHE A 400 -10.70 -11.07 -6.10
N MET A 401 -11.91 -11.16 -6.67
CA MET A 401 -12.51 -10.08 -7.42
C MET A 401 -12.83 -8.88 -6.52
N GLY A 402 -13.42 -9.14 -5.35
CA GLY A 402 -13.63 -8.13 -4.33
C GLY A 402 -12.33 -7.45 -3.90
N LEU A 403 -11.26 -8.22 -3.68
CA LEU A 403 -9.92 -7.67 -3.39
C LEU A 403 -9.37 -6.79 -4.52
N THR A 404 -9.63 -7.16 -5.79
CA THR A 404 -9.24 -6.33 -6.93
C THR A 404 -9.94 -4.98 -6.91
N ILE A 405 -11.26 -4.96 -6.69
CA ILE A 405 -12.05 -3.74 -6.63
C ILE A 405 -11.59 -2.87 -5.45
N CYS A 406 -11.39 -3.47 -4.27
CA CYS A 406 -10.82 -2.77 -3.12
C CYS A 406 -9.42 -2.22 -3.43
N GLY A 407 -8.59 -3.00 -4.14
CA GLY A 407 -7.27 -2.58 -4.57
C GLY A 407 -7.29 -1.40 -5.54
N PHE A 408 -8.24 -1.35 -6.47
CA PHE A 408 -8.41 -0.23 -7.39
C PHE A 408 -8.80 1.06 -6.67
N ILE A 409 -9.72 0.96 -5.71
CA ILE A 409 -10.13 2.10 -4.90
C ILE A 409 -8.97 2.57 -4.03
N ARG A 410 -8.36 1.66 -3.27
CA ARG A 410 -7.32 1.96 -2.31
C ARG A 410 -6.02 2.44 -2.95
N ASN A 411 -5.44 1.65 -3.84
CA ASN A 411 -4.05 1.85 -4.30
C ASN A 411 -3.94 2.68 -5.58
N GLY A 412 -5.01 3.22 -6.11
CA GLY A 412 -4.95 3.93 -7.36
C GLY A 412 -5.65 5.28 -7.31
N LEU A 413 -6.96 5.27 -7.15
CA LEU A 413 -7.78 6.46 -7.35
C LEU A 413 -7.92 7.30 -6.07
N VAL A 414 -8.27 6.70 -4.94
CA VAL A 414 -8.64 7.48 -3.75
C VAL A 414 -7.43 8.16 -3.14
N GLU A 415 -6.28 7.49 -3.08
CA GLU A 415 -5.05 8.08 -2.57
C GLU A 415 -4.63 9.29 -3.42
N THR A 416 -4.68 9.19 -4.75
CA THR A 416 -4.30 10.30 -5.64
C THR A 416 -5.31 11.44 -5.60
N ILE A 417 -6.61 11.16 -5.62
CA ILE A 417 -7.67 12.16 -5.49
C ILE A 417 -7.55 12.91 -4.16
N ALA A 418 -7.40 12.17 -3.07
CA ALA A 418 -7.26 12.75 -1.74
C ALA A 418 -5.98 13.61 -1.65
N SER A 419 -4.85 13.10 -2.15
CA SER A 419 -3.58 13.83 -2.16
C SER A 419 -3.67 15.13 -2.98
N ALA A 420 -4.28 15.09 -4.17
CA ALA A 420 -4.51 16.28 -4.99
C ALA A 420 -5.41 17.30 -4.27
N GLY A 421 -6.51 16.84 -3.67
CA GLY A 421 -7.43 17.70 -2.92
C GLY A 421 -6.75 18.41 -1.73
N TYR A 422 -5.94 17.70 -0.99
CA TYR A 422 -5.21 18.29 0.15
C TYR A 422 -4.07 19.21 -0.32
N SER A 423 -3.34 18.85 -1.37
CA SER A 423 -2.32 19.74 -1.95
C SER A 423 -2.94 21.04 -2.43
N HIS A 424 -4.10 20.97 -3.09
CA HIS A 424 -4.85 22.14 -3.51
C HIS A 424 -5.32 22.98 -2.31
N ALA A 425 -5.86 22.35 -1.27
CA ALA A 425 -6.26 23.04 -0.05
C ALA A 425 -5.08 23.75 0.63
N VAL A 426 -3.93 23.08 0.74
CA VAL A 426 -2.71 23.70 1.29
C VAL A 426 -2.28 24.90 0.46
N ARG A 427 -2.28 24.81 -0.87
CA ARG A 427 -1.94 25.95 -1.75
C ARG A 427 -2.91 27.10 -1.57
N TYR A 428 -4.21 26.82 -1.56
CA TYR A 428 -5.24 27.83 -1.36
C TYR A 428 -5.05 28.59 -0.05
N TYR A 429 -4.95 27.87 1.08
CA TYR A 429 -4.72 28.50 2.39
C TYR A 429 -3.35 29.16 2.49
N THR A 430 -2.31 28.62 1.82
CA THR A 430 -0.99 29.29 1.80
C THR A 430 -1.06 30.62 1.08
N ALA A 431 -1.77 30.71 -0.04
CA ALA A 431 -1.97 31.96 -0.76
C ALA A 431 -2.79 32.97 0.08
N GLU A 432 -3.86 32.52 0.72
CA GLU A 432 -4.68 33.33 1.61
C GLU A 432 -3.87 33.87 2.81
N TYR A 433 -3.16 33.00 3.51
CA TYR A 433 -2.36 33.42 4.66
C TYR A 433 -1.15 34.26 4.26
N SER A 434 -0.55 34.05 3.10
CA SER A 434 0.56 34.90 2.63
C SER A 434 0.12 36.35 2.45
N THR A 435 -1.08 36.62 1.95
CA THR A 435 -1.60 37.98 1.85
C THR A 435 -1.78 38.65 3.20
N HIS A 436 -2.23 37.90 4.20
CA HIS A 436 -2.37 38.41 5.58
C HIS A 436 -1.02 38.65 6.27
N TYR A 437 -0.05 37.75 6.11
CA TYR A 437 1.28 37.89 6.71
C TYR A 437 2.05 39.06 6.10
N PHE A 438 2.03 39.22 4.79
CA PHE A 438 2.75 40.32 4.11
C PHE A 438 2.09 41.69 4.31
N SER A 439 0.83 41.76 4.67
CA SER A 439 0.14 43.01 4.99
C SER A 439 0.31 43.47 6.44
N SER A 440 1.00 42.69 7.30
CA SER A 440 1.19 43.02 8.71
C SER A 440 2.27 44.09 8.86
N PRO A 441 2.02 45.21 9.62
CA PRO A 441 2.95 46.32 9.78
C PRO A 441 4.24 45.97 10.57
N VAL A 442 4.32 44.78 11.12
CA VAL A 442 5.49 44.29 11.85
C VAL A 442 6.74 44.16 10.97
N HIS A 443 6.56 44.02 9.63
CA HIS A 443 7.68 43.87 8.70
C HIS A 443 8.35 45.18 8.27
N ALA A 444 7.78 46.33 8.60
CA ALA A 444 8.26 47.65 8.13
C ALA A 444 9.45 48.23 8.89
N GLY A 445 10.00 47.56 9.89
CA GLY A 445 11.03 48.16 10.76
C GLY A 445 12.15 47.27 11.25
N LEU A 446 12.37 46.09 10.63
CA LEU A 446 13.40 45.11 11.07
C LEU A 446 14.79 45.36 10.45
N ASP A 447 15.83 45.23 11.25
CA ASP A 447 17.24 45.38 10.90
C ASP A 447 17.66 44.38 9.82
N PRO A 448 18.43 44.76 8.76
CA PRO A 448 18.83 43.87 7.68
C PRO A 448 19.60 42.59 8.09
N SER A 449 20.26 42.63 9.25
CA SER A 449 21.00 41.45 9.77
C SER A 449 20.07 40.38 10.36
N VAL A 450 18.90 40.77 10.85
CA VAL A 450 17.87 39.87 11.38
C VAL A 450 16.88 39.46 10.29
N THR A 451 16.75 40.26 9.24
CA THR A 451 15.82 40.06 8.14
C THR A 451 16.00 38.73 7.41
N GLY A 452 17.22 38.22 7.27
CA GLY A 452 17.45 36.96 6.54
C GLY A 452 16.82 35.72 7.22
N TYR A 453 16.92 35.63 8.54
CA TYR A 453 16.35 34.52 9.30
C TYR A 453 14.84 34.69 9.51
N VAL A 454 14.42 35.88 9.88
CA VAL A 454 13.00 36.23 10.08
C VAL A 454 12.26 36.14 8.76
N ALA A 455 12.81 36.65 7.66
CA ALA A 455 12.20 36.54 6.34
C ALA A 455 12.02 35.06 5.88
N LYS A 456 12.97 34.19 6.23
CA LYS A 456 12.81 32.75 5.94
C LYS A 456 11.73 32.09 6.77
N MET A 457 11.62 32.47 8.05
CA MET A 457 10.57 31.98 8.95
C MET A 457 9.20 32.54 8.54
N ASP A 458 9.13 33.81 8.19
CA ASP A 458 7.89 34.46 7.73
C ASP A 458 7.41 33.89 6.40
N ALA A 459 8.31 33.52 5.48
CA ALA A 459 7.95 32.85 4.25
C ALA A 459 7.38 31.43 4.48
N LEU A 460 7.78 30.75 5.57
CA LEU A 460 7.30 29.40 5.93
C LEU A 460 6.07 29.43 6.84
N ALA A 461 5.79 30.54 7.53
CA ALA A 461 4.66 30.67 8.44
C ALA A 461 3.29 30.46 7.75
N PRO A 462 3.03 30.98 6.53
CA PRO A 462 1.81 30.71 5.80
C PRO A 462 1.63 29.23 5.47
N LEU A 463 2.70 28.56 5.04
CA LEU A 463 2.68 27.13 4.74
C LEU A 463 2.40 26.30 5.99
N MET A 464 3.03 26.64 7.12
CA MET A 464 2.79 25.95 8.39
C MET A 464 1.34 26.15 8.87
N SER A 465 0.82 27.37 8.78
CA SER A 465 -0.57 27.68 9.16
C SER A 465 -1.57 26.95 8.26
N SER A 466 -1.31 26.88 6.95
CA SER A 466 -2.16 26.17 6.01
C SER A 466 -2.20 24.66 6.29
N ILE A 467 -1.04 24.02 6.53
CA ILE A 467 -0.98 22.61 6.91
C ILE A 467 -1.76 22.34 8.20
N LYS A 468 -1.60 23.22 9.19
CA LYS A 468 -2.33 23.13 10.47
C LYS A 468 -3.85 23.25 10.27
N THR A 469 -4.31 24.18 9.45
CA THR A 469 -5.73 24.35 9.11
C THR A 469 -6.30 23.11 8.43
N VAL A 470 -5.58 22.53 7.48
CA VAL A 470 -6.00 21.29 6.79
C VAL A 470 -6.06 20.10 7.75
N PHE A 471 -5.11 19.96 8.69
CA PHE A 471 -5.23 18.98 9.77
C PHE A 471 -6.44 19.23 10.66
N GLY A 472 -6.78 20.49 10.94
CA GLY A 472 -7.98 20.85 11.67
C GLY A 472 -9.25 20.36 10.99
N TRP A 473 -9.42 20.62 9.70
CA TRP A 473 -10.53 20.08 8.91
C TRP A 473 -10.58 18.54 8.91
N SER A 474 -9.42 17.89 8.77
CA SER A 474 -9.31 16.43 8.86
C SER A 474 -9.77 15.90 10.24
N CYS A 475 -9.44 16.59 11.34
CA CYS A 475 -9.91 16.25 12.69
C CYS A 475 -11.44 16.39 12.82
N PHE A 476 -12.05 17.43 12.26
CA PHE A 476 -13.52 17.60 12.28
C PHE A 476 -14.21 16.48 11.52
N ILE A 477 -13.75 16.18 10.29
CA ILE A 477 -14.29 15.08 9.48
C ILE A 477 -14.09 13.75 10.19
N GLY A 478 -12.89 13.51 10.76
CA GLY A 478 -12.58 12.29 11.50
C GLY A 478 -13.46 12.12 12.73
N THR A 479 -13.73 13.19 13.48
CA THR A 479 -14.64 13.13 14.62
C THR A 479 -16.07 12.80 14.20
N ALA A 480 -16.56 13.43 13.12
CA ALA A 480 -17.88 13.14 12.57
C ALA A 480 -18.01 11.66 12.12
N VAL A 481 -16.99 11.14 11.45
CA VAL A 481 -16.96 9.73 11.03
C VAL A 481 -16.93 8.80 12.23
N LEU A 482 -16.13 9.09 13.27
CA LEU A 482 -16.09 8.29 14.50
C LEU A 482 -17.46 8.26 15.21
N LEU A 483 -18.14 9.39 15.27
CA LEU A 483 -19.50 9.47 15.82
C LEU A 483 -20.47 8.61 15.02
N VAL A 484 -20.39 8.63 13.70
CA VAL A 484 -21.21 7.74 12.85
C VAL A 484 -20.91 6.27 13.15
N PHE A 485 -19.64 5.87 13.32
CA PHE A 485 -19.29 4.50 13.72
C PHE A 485 -19.83 4.10 15.11
N LEU A 486 -19.87 5.04 16.04
CA LEU A 486 -20.37 4.75 17.40
C LEU A 486 -21.91 4.70 17.46
N LEU A 487 -22.60 5.51 16.64
CA LEU A 487 -24.05 5.62 16.63
C LEU A 487 -24.71 4.56 15.70
N TYR A 488 -24.08 4.26 14.57
CA TYR A 488 -24.57 3.25 13.64
C TYR A 488 -23.87 1.92 13.90
N ASP A 489 -24.62 0.96 14.38
CA ASP A 489 -24.16 -0.42 14.46
C ASP A 489 -24.11 -1.00 13.04
N VAL A 490 -22.94 -0.85 12.40
CA VAL A 490 -22.68 -1.39 11.05
C VAL A 490 -22.50 -2.92 11.17
N GLU A 491 -23.54 -3.62 11.64
CA GLU A 491 -23.57 -5.08 11.61
C GLU A 491 -24.38 -5.57 10.41
N PRO A 492 -23.72 -6.04 9.37
CA PRO A 492 -24.48 -6.65 8.28
C PRO A 492 -24.71 -8.14 8.43
N VAL A 493 -24.07 -8.87 9.30
CA VAL A 493 -24.35 -10.32 9.46
C VAL A 493 -24.04 -10.81 10.87
N ARG A 494 -25.06 -11.28 11.58
CA ARG A 494 -24.92 -12.21 12.71
C ARG A 494 -24.40 -13.56 12.19
N ARG A 495 -23.13 -13.68 11.88
CA ARG A 495 -22.52 -15.01 11.85
C ARG A 495 -22.09 -15.35 13.27
N THR A 496 -22.71 -16.34 13.84
CA THR A 496 -22.16 -17.12 14.93
C THR A 496 -20.76 -17.53 14.51
N LEU A 497 -19.76 -16.85 15.06
CA LEU A 497 -18.35 -17.24 14.91
C LEU A 497 -18.29 -18.75 15.21
N LYS A 498 -17.94 -19.56 14.21
CA LYS A 498 -17.66 -20.97 14.42
C LYS A 498 -16.72 -21.05 15.62
N LYS A 499 -17.03 -21.90 16.61
CA LYS A 499 -16.22 -22.09 17.82
C LYS A 499 -14.74 -22.20 17.43
N MET A 500 -13.99 -21.11 17.59
CA MET A 500 -12.58 -21.11 17.27
C MET A 500 -11.81 -21.90 18.32
N PRO A 501 -10.78 -22.64 17.91
CA PRO A 501 -9.95 -23.37 18.85
C PRO A 501 -9.28 -22.42 19.86
N SER A 502 -9.23 -22.83 21.12
CA SER A 502 -8.61 -22.04 22.19
C SER A 502 -7.11 -21.79 21.94
N TRP A 503 -6.55 -20.74 22.54
CA TRP A 503 -5.09 -20.46 22.47
C TRP A 503 -4.22 -21.68 22.80
N LYS A 504 -4.64 -22.54 23.73
CA LYS A 504 -3.96 -23.79 24.07
C LYS A 504 -3.93 -24.75 22.88
N SER A 505 -5.00 -24.87 22.11
CA SER A 505 -5.04 -25.74 20.93
C SER A 505 -4.21 -25.16 19.76
N VAL A 506 -4.18 -23.83 19.61
CA VAL A 506 -3.33 -23.15 18.60
C VAL A 506 -1.85 -23.26 19.00
N GLY A 507 -1.53 -23.09 20.27
CA GLY A 507 -0.17 -23.27 20.79
C GLY A 507 0.31 -24.72 20.64
N MET A 508 -0.55 -25.71 20.90
CA MET A 508 -0.24 -27.12 20.66
C MET A 508 -0.06 -27.44 19.17
N THR A 509 -0.88 -26.83 18.30
CA THR A 509 -0.77 -27.02 16.86
C THR A 509 0.50 -26.37 16.31
N LEU A 510 0.85 -25.19 16.81
CA LEU A 510 2.13 -24.50 16.49
C LEU A 510 3.34 -25.28 17.02
N LYS A 511 3.29 -25.78 18.27
CA LYS A 511 4.34 -26.66 18.81
C LYS A 511 4.50 -27.94 17.99
N ARG A 512 3.41 -28.60 17.63
CA ARG A 512 3.44 -29.77 16.75
C ARG A 512 3.94 -29.48 15.33
N SER A 513 3.59 -28.31 14.76
CA SER A 513 4.08 -27.91 13.43
C SER A 513 5.55 -27.51 13.43
N LEU A 514 6.06 -27.03 14.56
CA LEU A 514 7.46 -26.65 14.75
C LEU A 514 8.34 -27.83 15.21
N GLY A 515 7.74 -29.01 15.46
CA GLY A 515 8.49 -30.19 15.96
C GLY A 515 9.04 -30.03 17.40
N ILE A 516 8.49 -29.05 18.13
CA ILE A 516 8.82 -28.82 19.54
C ILE A 516 7.77 -29.60 20.34
N ALA A 517 8.11 -30.84 20.70
CA ALA A 517 7.26 -31.68 21.56
C ALA A 517 7.31 -31.18 23.01
#